data_c827b7e2eaa8aafd060a8d6d549fffb8
#
_entry.id   c827b7e2eaa8aafd060a8d6d549fffb8
#
_cell.length_a   1.000
_cell.length_b   1.000
_cell.length_c   1.000
_cell.angle_alpha   90.00
_cell.angle_beta   90.00
_cell.angle_gamma   90.00
#
_symmetry.space_group_name_H-M   'P 1'
#
loop_
_entity.id
_entity.type
_entity.pdbx_description
1 polymer ?
#
loop_
_entity_poly.entity_id
_entity_poly.type
_entity_poly.pdbx_seq_one_letter_code
_entity_poly.pdbx_strand_id
1 'polypeptide(L)'
;MSSDAIIRKANKDYICSCCGHIIRKGDEYIDRCTFNIGKIVKHDRYHDECPRYSDASRLFARIELENGDLICSDTEGRKIHVVGVYWSNKGPMLLYREWDGNEKKALPVVYAYNLIDANGGSIL
;
A
#
# COMPACT_ATOMS: atom_id res chain seq x y z
N MET A 1 16.89 -12.56 -0.71
CA MET A 1 16.48 -11.57 -1.73
C MET A 1 17.10 -10.22 -1.44
N SER A 2 17.50 -9.51 -2.48
CA SER A 2 17.99 -8.14 -2.40
C SER A 2 17.19 -7.25 -3.33
N SER A 3 17.17 -5.95 -3.07
CA SER A 3 16.54 -4.98 -3.95
C SER A 3 17.40 -3.73 -4.08
N ASP A 4 17.43 -3.17 -5.29
CA ASP A 4 18.07 -1.90 -5.59
C ASP A 4 17.01 -0.92 -6.09
N ALA A 5 17.05 0.29 -5.57
CA ALA A 5 16.16 1.37 -5.99
C ALA A 5 17.01 2.57 -6.42
N ILE A 6 16.75 3.09 -7.62
CA ILE A 6 17.43 4.28 -8.15
C ILE A 6 16.39 5.24 -8.73
N ILE A 7 16.70 6.52 -8.67
CA ILE A 7 15.88 7.56 -9.29
C ILE A 7 16.30 7.68 -10.75
N ARG A 8 15.33 7.57 -11.65
CA ARG A 8 15.54 7.72 -13.10
C ARG A 8 14.59 8.73 -13.68
N LYS A 9 14.94 9.24 -14.85
CA LYS A 9 14.05 10.05 -15.67
C LYS A 9 13.33 9.14 -16.68
N ALA A 10 12.01 9.20 -16.72
CA ALA A 10 11.23 8.32 -17.58
C ALA A 10 11.50 8.62 -19.07
N ASN A 11 11.87 7.59 -19.82
CA ASN A 11 12.08 7.68 -21.27
C ASN A 11 10.83 7.37 -22.08
N LYS A 12 9.77 6.95 -21.41
CA LYS A 12 8.43 6.72 -21.94
C LYS A 12 7.43 6.76 -20.78
N ASP A 13 6.14 6.62 -21.08
CA ASP A 13 5.12 6.54 -20.04
C ASP A 13 5.15 5.16 -19.37
N TYR A 14 5.08 5.15 -18.04
CA TYR A 14 4.98 3.95 -17.22
C TYR A 14 3.76 4.05 -16.32
N ILE A 15 3.35 2.93 -15.73
CA ILE A 15 2.31 2.89 -14.71
C ILE A 15 2.98 2.76 -13.34
N CYS A 16 2.62 3.65 -12.42
CA CYS A 16 3.10 3.57 -11.04
C CYS A 16 2.59 2.29 -10.38
N SER A 17 3.49 1.46 -9.89
CA SER A 17 3.15 0.21 -9.20
C SER A 17 2.44 0.45 -7.87
N CYS A 18 2.52 1.67 -7.34
CA CYS A 18 1.92 2.05 -6.07
C CYS A 18 0.49 2.58 -6.22
N CYS A 19 0.27 3.57 -7.09
CA CYS A 19 -1.03 4.25 -7.19
C CYS A 19 -1.80 3.95 -8.47
N GLY A 20 -1.19 3.28 -9.44
CA GLY A 20 -1.83 2.95 -10.72
C GLY A 20 -1.93 4.11 -11.70
N HIS A 21 -1.46 5.31 -11.35
CA HIS A 21 -1.46 6.47 -12.26
C HIS A 21 -0.22 6.47 -13.15
N ILE A 22 -0.30 7.24 -14.23
CA ILE A 22 0.78 7.32 -15.22
C ILE A 22 1.96 8.12 -14.67
N ILE A 23 3.16 7.56 -14.82
CA ILE A 23 4.44 8.26 -14.73
C ILE A 23 4.74 8.72 -16.16
N ARG A 24 4.72 10.03 -16.40
CA ARG A 24 4.86 10.57 -17.75
C ARG A 24 6.32 10.59 -18.20
N LYS A 25 6.51 10.45 -19.50
CA LYS A 25 7.84 10.65 -20.10
C LYS A 25 8.43 11.99 -19.66
N GLY A 26 9.66 11.97 -19.16
CA GLY A 26 10.35 13.14 -18.65
C GLY A 26 10.25 13.33 -17.15
N ASP A 27 9.31 12.67 -16.47
CA ASP A 27 9.20 12.73 -15.01
C ASP A 27 10.26 11.85 -14.33
N GLU A 28 10.71 12.27 -13.17
CA GLU A 28 11.53 11.42 -12.32
C GLU A 28 10.67 10.37 -11.63
N TYR A 29 11.22 9.17 -11.51
CA TYR A 29 10.54 8.07 -10.85
C TYR A 29 11.54 7.16 -10.15
N ILE A 30 11.05 6.35 -9.22
CA ILE A 30 11.87 5.35 -8.55
C ILE A 30 11.76 4.04 -9.32
N ASP A 31 12.91 3.53 -9.76
CA ASP A 31 13.02 2.25 -10.46
C ASP A 31 13.62 1.24 -9.48
N ARG A 32 12.83 0.24 -9.11
CA ARG A 32 13.20 -0.76 -8.11
C ARG A 32 13.19 -2.15 -8.73
N CYS A 33 14.35 -2.81 -8.67
CA CYS A 33 14.50 -4.21 -9.05
C CYS A 33 14.72 -5.05 -7.80
N THR A 34 13.99 -6.15 -7.71
CA THR A 34 14.17 -7.16 -6.66
C THR A 34 14.83 -8.38 -7.27
N PHE A 35 15.91 -8.87 -6.64
CA PHE A 35 16.73 -9.97 -7.14
C PHE A 35 16.60 -11.18 -6.22
N ASN A 36 16.65 -12.35 -6.83
CA ASN A 36 16.81 -13.61 -6.12
C ASN A 36 17.83 -14.47 -6.87
N ILE A 37 18.95 -14.80 -6.22
CA ILE A 37 20.06 -15.59 -6.81
C ILE A 37 20.54 -14.96 -8.13
N GLY A 38 20.75 -13.62 -8.14
CA GLY A 38 21.24 -12.89 -9.30
C GLY A 38 20.22 -12.68 -10.43
N LYS A 39 18.99 -13.10 -10.26
CA LYS A 39 17.91 -12.91 -11.25
C LYS A 39 16.92 -11.87 -10.78
N ILE A 40 16.43 -11.04 -11.70
CA ILE A 40 15.34 -10.10 -11.43
C ILE A 40 14.04 -10.89 -11.30
N VAL A 41 13.43 -10.86 -10.11
CA VAL A 41 12.16 -11.53 -9.84
C VAL A 41 11.00 -10.54 -9.75
N LYS A 42 11.28 -9.25 -9.59
CA LYS A 42 10.28 -8.20 -9.56
C LYS A 42 10.90 -6.88 -10.01
N HIS A 43 10.14 -6.13 -10.81
CA HIS A 43 10.55 -4.80 -11.27
C HIS A 43 9.39 -3.85 -11.07
N ASP A 44 9.57 -2.88 -10.17
CA ASP A 44 8.55 -1.89 -9.84
C ASP A 44 9.00 -0.49 -10.22
N ARG A 45 8.04 0.34 -10.63
CA ARG A 45 8.27 1.75 -10.92
C ARG A 45 7.27 2.57 -10.14
N TYR A 46 7.75 3.57 -9.38
CA TYR A 46 6.92 4.40 -8.52
C TYR A 46 7.13 5.87 -8.82
N HIS A 47 6.09 6.68 -8.62
CA HIS A 47 6.29 8.13 -8.52
C HIS A 47 7.29 8.41 -7.39
N ASP A 48 8.17 9.39 -7.61
CA ASP A 48 8.92 9.99 -6.53
C ASP A 48 7.92 10.65 -5.56
N GLU A 49 8.02 10.33 -4.27
CA GLU A 49 7.08 10.81 -3.24
C GLU A 49 5.61 10.44 -3.53
N CYS A 50 5.35 9.22 -4.00
CA CYS A 50 3.99 8.77 -4.23
C CYS A 50 3.17 8.78 -2.93
N PRO A 51 2.07 9.54 -2.84
CA PRO A 51 1.26 9.61 -1.60
C PRO A 51 0.73 8.25 -1.16
N ARG A 52 0.39 7.39 -2.11
CA ARG A 52 -0.14 6.04 -1.79
C ARG A 52 0.90 5.15 -1.14
N TYR A 53 2.16 5.30 -1.51
CA TYR A 53 3.26 4.58 -0.87
C TYR A 53 3.41 5.02 0.59
N SER A 54 3.38 6.32 0.85
CA SER A 54 3.45 6.88 2.21
C SER A 54 2.29 6.41 3.07
N ASP A 55 1.06 6.42 2.55
CA ASP A 55 -0.14 5.96 3.24
C ASP A 55 -0.02 4.47 3.62
N ALA A 56 0.42 3.64 2.68
CA ALA A 56 0.60 2.21 2.91
C ALA A 56 1.65 1.95 3.99
N SER A 57 2.75 2.69 3.99
CA SER A 57 3.81 2.54 4.99
C SER A 57 3.33 2.93 6.39
N ARG A 58 2.56 4.02 6.51
CA ARG A 58 1.97 4.44 7.78
C ARG A 58 0.96 3.43 8.30
N LEU A 59 0.12 2.90 7.42
CA LEU A 59 -0.86 1.89 7.79
C LEU A 59 -0.19 0.61 8.24
N PHE A 60 0.85 0.17 7.55
CA PHE A 60 1.62 -1.00 7.95
C PHE A 60 2.24 -0.83 9.34
N ALA A 61 2.81 0.33 9.63
CA ALA A 61 3.36 0.64 10.95
C ALA A 61 2.28 0.58 12.05
N ARG A 62 1.08 1.11 11.77
CA ARG A 62 -0.05 1.04 12.72
C ARG A 62 -0.46 -0.40 13.00
N ILE A 63 -0.52 -1.24 11.97
CA ILE A 63 -0.85 -2.66 12.13
C ILE A 63 0.19 -3.37 13.00
N GLU A 64 1.46 -3.09 12.82
CA GLU A 64 2.53 -3.67 13.65
C GLU A 64 2.42 -3.26 15.10
N LEU A 65 2.09 -1.98 15.37
CA LEU A 65 1.89 -1.50 16.74
C LEU A 65 0.73 -2.20 17.45
N GLU A 66 -0.27 -2.66 16.70
CA GLU A 66 -1.43 -3.38 17.23
C GLU A 66 -1.28 -4.92 17.12
N ASN A 67 -0.04 -5.40 17.04
CA ASN A 67 0.29 -6.82 16.96
C ASN A 67 -0.35 -7.56 15.77
N GLY A 68 -0.53 -6.86 14.66
CA GLY A 68 -1.04 -7.43 13.42
C GLY A 68 -2.56 -7.44 13.30
N ASP A 69 -3.29 -6.81 14.22
CA ASP A 69 -4.75 -6.80 14.18
C ASP A 69 -5.29 -5.44 14.66
N LEU A 70 -5.36 -4.50 13.74
CA LEU A 70 -5.86 -3.15 14.01
C LEU A 70 -7.38 -3.14 13.93
N ILE A 71 -8.04 -2.84 15.05
CA ILE A 71 -9.50 -2.76 15.14
C ILE A 71 -9.94 -1.35 14.77
N CYS A 72 -10.88 -1.22 13.84
CA CYS A 72 -11.45 0.06 13.44
C CYS A 72 -12.92 -0.10 13.05
N SER A 73 -13.57 1.04 12.80
CA SER A 73 -14.97 1.09 12.35
C SER A 73 -15.04 1.76 10.99
N ASP A 74 -15.94 1.26 10.12
CA ASP A 74 -16.21 1.90 8.83
C ASP A 74 -17.21 3.06 8.98
N THR A 75 -17.57 3.70 7.87
CA THR A 75 -18.49 4.83 7.86
C THR A 75 -19.90 4.48 8.32
N GLU A 76 -20.27 3.21 8.30
CA GLU A 76 -21.56 2.70 8.76
C GLU A 76 -21.52 2.20 10.21
N GLY A 77 -20.37 2.35 10.88
CA GLY A 77 -20.18 1.92 12.26
C GLY A 77 -19.90 0.44 12.43
N ARG A 78 -19.66 -0.30 11.34
CA ARG A 78 -19.32 -1.71 11.42
C ARG A 78 -17.87 -1.88 11.85
N LYS A 79 -17.63 -2.79 12.78
CA LYS A 79 -16.27 -3.11 13.23
C LYS A 79 -15.59 -4.04 12.25
N ILE A 80 -14.34 -3.74 11.95
CA ILE A 80 -13.49 -4.57 11.11
C ILE A 80 -12.10 -4.69 11.72
N HIS A 81 -11.39 -5.75 11.33
CA HIS A 81 -9.99 -5.95 11.65
C HIS A 81 -9.16 -5.73 10.40
N VAL A 82 -8.28 -4.75 10.43
CA VAL A 82 -7.28 -4.55 9.37
C VAL A 82 -6.05 -5.36 9.73
N VAL A 83 -5.75 -6.37 8.95
CA VAL A 83 -4.73 -7.37 9.30
C VAL A 83 -3.48 -7.29 8.45
N GLY A 84 -3.48 -6.51 7.38
CA GLY A 84 -2.31 -6.37 6.55
C GLY A 84 -2.45 -5.37 5.42
N VAL A 85 -1.35 -5.16 4.74
CA VAL A 85 -1.25 -4.34 3.53
C VAL A 85 -0.51 -5.16 2.49
N TYR A 86 -0.99 -5.15 1.26
CA TYR A 86 -0.28 -5.79 0.15
C TYR A 86 -0.34 -4.93 -1.11
N TRP A 87 0.54 -5.21 -2.04
CA TRP A 87 0.66 -4.47 -3.29
C TRP A 87 -0.01 -5.26 -4.42
N SER A 88 -1.04 -4.69 -5.02
CA SER A 88 -1.70 -5.26 -6.18
C SER A 88 -1.31 -4.50 -7.45
N ASN A 89 -1.76 -5.01 -8.61
CA ASN A 89 -1.59 -4.30 -9.88
C ASN A 89 -2.28 -2.93 -9.92
N LYS A 90 -3.21 -2.70 -9.01
CA LYS A 90 -3.98 -1.46 -8.90
C LYS A 90 -3.50 -0.55 -7.76
N GLY A 91 -2.33 -0.87 -7.17
CA GLY A 91 -1.76 -0.10 -6.08
C GLY A 91 -1.86 -0.83 -4.74
N PRO A 92 -1.57 -0.11 -3.64
CA PRO A 92 -1.58 -0.72 -2.32
C PRO A 92 -3.01 -0.98 -1.84
N MET A 93 -3.21 -2.16 -1.25
CA MET A 93 -4.50 -2.62 -0.74
C MET A 93 -4.37 -2.91 0.75
N LEU A 94 -5.39 -2.56 1.52
CA LEU A 94 -5.51 -3.05 2.88
C LEU A 94 -6.29 -4.36 2.88
N LEU A 95 -5.85 -5.27 3.72
CA LEU A 95 -6.49 -6.56 3.92
C LEU A 95 -7.22 -6.52 5.25
N TYR A 96 -8.50 -6.85 5.24
CA TYR A 96 -9.33 -6.81 6.45
C TYR A 96 -10.28 -8.01 6.51
N ARG A 97 -10.83 -8.23 7.70
CA ARG A 97 -11.96 -9.15 7.91
C ARG A 97 -13.02 -8.45 8.76
N GLU A 98 -14.26 -8.82 8.57
CA GLU A 98 -15.34 -8.34 9.41
C GLU A 98 -15.19 -8.91 10.83
N TRP A 99 -15.77 -8.23 11.82
CA TRP A 99 -15.65 -8.62 13.22
C TRP A 99 -16.03 -10.09 13.47
N ASP A 100 -17.13 -10.53 12.87
CA ASP A 100 -17.65 -11.89 13.03
C ASP A 100 -17.21 -12.84 11.90
N GLY A 101 -16.40 -12.37 10.97
CA GLY A 101 -16.03 -13.11 9.78
C GLY A 101 -14.62 -13.66 9.82
N ASN A 102 -14.41 -14.76 9.13
CA ASN A 102 -13.08 -15.34 8.90
C ASN A 102 -12.58 -15.08 7.49
N GLU A 103 -13.45 -14.58 6.60
CA GLU A 103 -13.07 -14.28 5.23
C GLU A 103 -12.28 -12.99 5.15
N LYS A 104 -11.13 -13.04 4.49
CA LYS A 104 -10.31 -11.86 4.24
C LYS A 104 -10.82 -11.14 2.99
N LYS A 105 -11.00 -9.83 3.12
CA LYS A 105 -11.42 -8.93 2.06
C LYS A 105 -10.37 -7.86 1.85
N ALA A 106 -10.42 -7.18 0.73
CA ALA A 106 -9.47 -6.15 0.37
C ALA A 106 -10.15 -4.86 -0.07
N LEU A 107 -9.54 -3.73 0.31
CA LEU A 107 -9.92 -2.39 -0.14
C LEU A 107 -8.67 -1.62 -0.52
N PRO A 108 -8.76 -0.67 -1.48
CA PRO A 108 -7.65 0.25 -1.71
C PRO A 108 -7.28 1.02 -0.43
N VAL A 109 -6.00 1.19 -0.19
CA VAL A 109 -5.50 1.86 1.04
C VAL A 109 -6.08 3.26 1.23
N VAL A 110 -6.43 3.95 0.14
CA VAL A 110 -7.05 5.28 0.23
C VAL A 110 -8.33 5.28 1.06
N TYR A 111 -9.07 4.19 1.09
CA TYR A 111 -10.29 4.09 1.90
C TYR A 111 -10.02 4.05 3.40
N ALA A 112 -8.77 3.83 3.81
CA ALA A 112 -8.40 3.87 5.22
C ALA A 112 -8.60 5.26 5.86
N TYR A 113 -8.64 6.33 5.08
CA TYR A 113 -9.00 7.65 5.59
C TYR A 113 -10.43 7.71 6.14
N ASN A 114 -11.29 6.80 5.73
CA ASN A 114 -12.67 6.70 6.21
C ASN A 114 -12.83 5.73 7.38
N LEU A 115 -11.77 5.09 7.81
CA LEU A 115 -11.79 4.15 8.93
C LEU A 115 -11.34 4.85 10.21
N ILE A 116 -12.07 4.57 11.29
CA ILE A 116 -11.90 5.25 12.58
C ILE A 116 -11.43 4.23 13.62
N ASP A 117 -10.36 4.53 14.33
CA ASP A 117 -9.85 3.69 15.41
C ASP A 117 -10.72 3.79 16.68
N ALA A 118 -10.35 3.03 17.71
CA ALA A 118 -11.08 3.00 18.97
C ALA A 118 -11.09 4.36 19.70
N ASN A 119 -10.18 5.27 19.36
CA ASN A 119 -10.08 6.61 19.95
C ASN A 119 -10.82 7.67 19.15
N GLY A 120 -11.49 7.29 18.06
CA GLY A 120 -12.25 8.22 17.22
C GLY A 120 -11.42 8.93 16.15
N GLY A 121 -10.15 8.60 15.99
CA GLY A 121 -9.27 9.17 14.99
C GLY A 121 -9.15 8.29 13.75
N SER A 122 -8.76 8.88 12.62
CA SER A 122 -8.45 8.12 11.42
C SER A 122 -7.26 7.17 11.66
N ILE A 123 -7.28 5.99 11.04
CA ILE A 123 -6.16 5.06 11.13
C ILE A 123 -4.98 5.46 10.25
N LEU A 124 -5.16 6.47 9.42
CA LEU A 124 -4.09 7.10 8.63
C LEU A 124 -3.77 8.49 9.09
#